data_b0f99561042dfd83bbdb1a08ec0ba64b
#
_entry.id   b0f99561042dfd83bbdb1a08ec0ba64b
#
_cell.length_a   1.000
_cell.length_b   1.000
_cell.length_c   1.000
_cell.angle_alpha   90.00
_cell.angle_beta   90.00
_cell.angle_gamma   90.00
#
_symmetry.space_group_name_H-M   'P 1'
#
loop_
_entity.id
_entity.type
_entity.pdbx_description
1 polymer ?
#
loop_
_entity_poly.entity_id
_entity_poly.type
_entity_poly.pdbx_seq_one_letter_code
_entity_poly.pdbx_strand_id
1 'polypeptide(L)'
;MEQKLKELYKPLYCGLIYDVMKFDLNMDNFVIPKSAGPIIPTWDFKGYVFGKAFTAVGSKTPNPDETIIRDMIDDLEHDSVYVLQANDNSRAHFGDITARFLKRAGVQGAVIQGWTRDIELIENENFKIWCKGVQPQDSFDIWHIVDYKCPVVIGNIFITPQDYIYADRDGILVIPGDLVYKIGELAHIRKNKEDKIRNIIATTNMTGTEIEKEIGRW
;
A
#
# COMPACT_ATOMS: atom_id res chain seq x y z
N MET A 1 12.78 5.06 -7.55
CA MET A 1 13.05 3.70 -6.97
C MET A 1 14.01 2.95 -7.88
N GLU A 2 14.99 2.24 -7.32
CA GLU A 2 15.95 1.49 -8.12
C GLU A 2 15.26 0.38 -8.93
N GLN A 3 15.63 0.24 -10.20
CA GLN A 3 15.06 -0.78 -11.09
C GLN A 3 15.19 -2.20 -10.52
N LYS A 4 16.33 -2.49 -9.87
CA LYS A 4 16.56 -3.77 -9.19
C LYS A 4 15.50 -4.07 -8.12
N LEU A 5 15.09 -3.08 -7.34
CA LEU A 5 14.10 -3.24 -6.29
C LEU A 5 12.71 -3.50 -6.87
N LYS A 6 12.34 -2.81 -7.97
CA LYS A 6 11.09 -3.09 -8.70
C LYS A 6 11.01 -4.53 -9.19
N GLU A 7 12.06 -5.01 -9.84
CA GLU A 7 12.10 -6.38 -10.36
C GLU A 7 12.05 -7.42 -9.23
N LEU A 8 12.68 -7.10 -8.08
CA LEU A 8 12.64 -7.96 -6.90
C LEU A 8 11.22 -8.15 -6.36
N TYR A 9 10.40 -7.09 -6.33
CA TYR A 9 9.04 -7.14 -5.76
C TYR A 9 7.95 -7.53 -6.77
N LYS A 10 8.24 -7.44 -8.08
CA LYS A 10 7.28 -7.69 -9.16
C LYS A 10 6.55 -9.04 -9.10
N PRO A 11 7.20 -10.19 -8.79
CA PRO A 11 6.53 -11.49 -8.74
C PRO A 11 5.94 -11.83 -7.37
N LEU A 12 6.00 -10.93 -6.39
CA LEU A 12 5.57 -11.16 -5.02
C LEU A 12 4.09 -10.81 -4.81
N TYR A 13 3.54 -11.13 -3.64
CA TYR A 13 2.19 -10.82 -3.20
C TYR A 13 2.14 -10.65 -1.68
N CYS A 14 1.11 -9.98 -1.15
CA CYS A 14 1.02 -9.65 0.29
C CYS A 14 1.20 -10.85 1.21
N GLY A 15 0.52 -11.97 0.97
CA GLY A 15 0.63 -13.15 1.83
C GLY A 15 2.06 -13.67 1.97
N LEU A 16 2.78 -13.75 0.86
CA LEU A 16 4.18 -14.21 0.85
C LEU A 16 5.13 -13.26 1.59
N ILE A 17 4.96 -11.94 1.36
CA ILE A 17 5.77 -10.91 2.05
C ILE A 17 5.44 -10.91 3.55
N TYR A 18 4.16 -11.03 3.90
CA TYR A 18 3.70 -11.16 5.28
C TYR A 18 4.40 -12.32 6.00
N ASP A 19 4.43 -13.50 5.37
CA ASP A 19 5.02 -14.70 5.95
C ASP A 19 6.52 -14.51 6.25
N VAL A 20 7.26 -13.87 5.34
CA VAL A 20 8.67 -13.52 5.55
C VAL A 20 8.83 -12.57 6.74
N MET A 21 8.06 -11.48 6.75
CA MET A 21 8.14 -10.49 7.82
C MET A 21 7.77 -11.11 9.17
N LYS A 22 6.69 -11.91 9.22
CA LYS A 22 6.20 -12.51 10.47
C LYS A 22 7.03 -13.68 10.95
N PHE A 23 7.31 -14.65 10.09
CA PHE A 23 7.87 -15.94 10.51
C PHE A 23 9.39 -16.03 10.34
N ASP A 24 9.96 -15.38 9.31
CA ASP A 24 11.39 -15.44 9.07
C ASP A 24 12.15 -14.31 9.80
N LEU A 25 11.50 -13.15 9.99
CA LEU A 25 12.09 -11.99 10.65
C LEU A 25 11.47 -11.65 12.01
N ASN A 26 10.45 -12.38 12.46
CA ASN A 26 9.73 -12.19 13.72
C ASN A 26 9.25 -10.74 13.95
N MET A 27 8.74 -10.11 12.89
CA MET A 27 8.23 -8.75 12.93
C MET A 27 6.78 -8.70 13.37
N ASP A 28 6.40 -7.56 13.96
CA ASP A 28 5.02 -7.22 14.32
C ASP A 28 4.66 -5.80 13.83
N ASN A 29 3.37 -5.46 13.82
CA ASN A 29 2.87 -4.11 13.49
C ASN A 29 3.28 -3.59 12.11
N PHE A 30 3.16 -4.39 11.07
CA PHE A 30 3.48 -4.02 9.68
C PHE A 30 2.30 -4.19 8.71
N VAL A 31 1.16 -4.69 9.18
CA VAL A 31 -0.08 -4.83 8.38
C VAL A 31 -1.03 -3.73 8.77
N ILE A 32 -1.50 -2.93 7.82
CA ILE A 32 -2.56 -1.96 8.08
C ILE A 32 -3.85 -2.73 8.37
N PRO A 33 -4.35 -2.70 9.61
CA PRO A 33 -5.41 -3.59 10.02
C PRO A 33 -6.77 -3.14 9.50
N LYS A 34 -7.58 -4.11 9.06
CA LYS A 34 -8.99 -3.86 8.67
C LYS A 34 -9.84 -3.33 9.84
N SER A 35 -9.43 -3.59 11.10
CA SER A 35 -10.13 -3.13 12.31
C SER A 35 -10.01 -1.62 12.58
N ALA A 36 -9.06 -0.93 11.98
CA ALA A 36 -8.92 0.53 12.10
C ALA A 36 -9.92 1.33 11.21
N GLY A 37 -10.98 0.67 10.75
CA GLY A 37 -11.84 1.04 9.65
C GLY A 37 -11.28 0.42 8.36
N PRO A 38 -12.06 -0.36 7.61
CA PRO A 38 -11.52 -1.14 6.52
C PRO A 38 -10.91 -0.22 5.45
N ILE A 39 -9.58 -0.22 5.36
CA ILE A 39 -8.90 0.37 4.21
C ILE A 39 -8.79 -0.75 3.19
N ILE A 40 -9.66 -0.72 2.20
CA ILE A 40 -9.84 -1.76 1.19
C ILE A 40 -9.65 -1.20 -0.21
N PRO A 41 -9.35 -2.05 -1.21
CA PRO A 41 -9.36 -1.63 -2.60
C PRO A 41 -10.74 -1.06 -2.97
N THR A 42 -10.76 0.04 -3.71
CA THR A 42 -12.02 0.71 -4.09
C THR A 42 -12.77 0.01 -5.21
N TRP A 43 -12.08 -0.81 -6.00
CA TRP A 43 -12.66 -1.66 -7.06
C TRP A 43 -11.87 -2.95 -7.24
N ASP A 44 -12.39 -3.86 -8.05
CA ASP A 44 -11.73 -5.13 -8.36
C ASP A 44 -10.65 -4.96 -9.44
N PHE A 45 -9.45 -4.64 -9.04
CA PHE A 45 -8.30 -4.56 -9.93
C PHE A 45 -7.36 -5.76 -9.79
N LYS A 46 -6.54 -6.00 -10.82
CA LYS A 46 -5.47 -7.01 -10.78
C LYS A 46 -4.11 -6.36 -10.48
N GLY A 47 -3.24 -7.14 -9.85
CA GLY A 47 -1.88 -6.72 -9.55
C GLY A 47 -1.76 -6.00 -8.21
N TYR A 48 -0.71 -5.24 -8.06
CA TYR A 48 -0.29 -4.62 -6.82
C TYR A 48 0.17 -3.18 -7.06
N VAL A 49 0.46 -2.45 -5.98
CA VAL A 49 1.33 -1.28 -5.96
C VAL A 49 2.52 -1.56 -5.05
N PHE A 50 3.67 -1.03 -5.42
CA PHE A 50 4.87 -1.08 -4.60
C PHE A 50 5.68 0.19 -4.80
N GLY A 51 6.05 0.86 -3.70
CA GLY A 51 6.83 2.08 -3.76
C GLY A 51 7.17 2.63 -2.39
N LYS A 52 8.09 3.58 -2.37
CA LYS A 52 8.42 4.33 -1.17
C LYS A 52 7.21 5.14 -0.69
N ALA A 53 6.98 5.23 0.61
CA ALA A 53 5.86 5.95 1.17
C ALA A 53 6.03 7.47 0.94
N PHE A 54 5.14 8.09 0.19
CA PHE A 54 4.98 9.53 0.13
C PHE A 54 3.83 9.91 1.09
N THR A 55 4.19 10.29 2.29
CA THR A 55 3.25 10.50 3.39
C THR A 55 2.68 11.91 3.42
N ALA A 56 1.42 12.04 3.79
CA ALA A 56 0.75 13.31 4.03
C ALA A 56 -0.22 13.19 5.21
N VAL A 57 -0.41 14.27 5.92
CA VAL A 57 -1.36 14.39 7.02
C VAL A 57 -2.32 15.54 6.77
N GLY A 58 -3.59 15.30 7.01
CA GLY A 58 -4.63 16.31 6.94
C GLY A 58 -5.34 16.49 8.27
N SER A 59 -5.99 17.63 8.42
CA SER A 59 -6.75 17.99 9.61
C SER A 59 -7.87 18.97 9.29
N LYS A 60 -8.88 18.99 10.14
CA LYS A 60 -9.85 20.09 10.17
C LYS A 60 -9.17 21.34 10.70
N THR A 61 -9.17 22.39 9.89
CA THR A 61 -8.59 23.67 10.28
C THR A 61 -9.39 24.83 9.68
N PRO A 62 -9.71 25.87 10.47
CA PRO A 62 -10.41 27.05 9.97
C PRO A 62 -9.52 28.01 9.17
N ASN A 63 -8.20 27.87 9.30
CA ASN A 63 -7.22 28.74 8.65
C ASN A 63 -6.15 27.87 7.95
N PRO A 64 -6.47 27.28 6.80
CA PRO A 64 -5.51 26.45 6.08
C PRO A 64 -4.41 27.30 5.44
N ASP A 65 -3.20 26.77 5.43
CA ASP A 65 -2.18 27.23 4.51
C ASP A 65 -2.42 26.53 3.15
N GLU A 66 -3.06 27.23 2.22
CA GLU A 66 -3.39 26.68 0.91
C GLU A 66 -2.15 26.42 0.02
N THR A 67 -0.96 26.86 0.43
CA THR A 67 0.27 26.59 -0.34
C THR A 67 0.70 25.15 -0.18
N ILE A 68 0.49 24.54 1.00
CA ILE A 68 0.96 23.19 1.34
C ILE A 68 0.52 22.13 0.33
N ILE A 69 -0.73 22.17 -0.12
CA ILE A 69 -1.20 21.19 -1.10
C ILE A 69 -0.53 21.36 -2.48
N ARG A 70 -0.22 22.61 -2.86
CA ARG A 70 0.50 22.90 -4.13
C ARG A 70 1.93 22.43 -4.04
N ASP A 71 2.61 22.78 -2.94
CA ASP A 71 3.99 22.38 -2.69
C ASP A 71 4.11 20.85 -2.60
N MET A 72 3.15 20.19 -1.94
CA MET A 72 3.06 18.73 -1.90
C MET A 72 2.93 18.11 -3.30
N ILE A 73 2.09 18.69 -4.18
CA ILE A 73 1.91 18.21 -5.55
C ILE A 73 3.18 18.37 -6.38
N ASP A 74 3.88 19.49 -6.22
CA ASP A 74 5.13 19.76 -6.93
C ASP A 74 6.30 18.89 -6.46
N ASP A 75 6.23 18.46 -5.19
CA ASP A 75 7.23 17.61 -4.53
C ASP A 75 6.98 16.10 -4.66
N LEU A 76 5.95 15.67 -5.41
CA LEU A 76 5.62 14.25 -5.58
C LEU A 76 6.80 13.46 -6.16
N GLU A 77 7.02 12.27 -5.62
CA GLU A 77 8.14 11.41 -6.00
C GLU A 77 7.66 10.30 -6.94
N HIS A 78 8.35 10.15 -8.07
CA HIS A 78 8.12 9.04 -9.00
C HIS A 78 8.36 7.69 -8.31
N ASP A 79 7.54 6.68 -8.64
CA ASP A 79 7.60 5.34 -8.04
C ASP A 79 7.32 5.28 -6.53
N SER A 80 6.64 6.29 -5.99
CA SER A 80 6.14 6.27 -4.61
C SER A 80 4.71 5.72 -4.53
N VAL A 81 4.26 5.49 -3.31
CA VAL A 81 2.86 5.24 -2.96
C VAL A 81 2.41 6.35 -2.02
N TYR A 82 1.35 7.05 -2.39
CA TYR A 82 0.78 8.12 -1.56
C TYR A 82 0.08 7.53 -0.34
N VAL A 83 0.39 8.04 0.87
CA VAL A 83 -0.17 7.57 2.13
C VAL A 83 -0.76 8.75 2.88
N LEU A 84 -2.08 8.81 3.00
CA LEU A 84 -2.79 9.91 3.64
C LEU A 84 -3.37 9.50 4.99
N GLN A 85 -2.93 10.18 6.06
CA GLN A 85 -3.60 10.20 7.35
C GLN A 85 -4.59 11.37 7.38
N ALA A 86 -5.88 11.08 7.16
CA ALA A 86 -6.89 12.14 7.02
C ALA A 86 -7.35 12.77 8.34
N ASN A 87 -7.29 12.04 9.45
CA ASN A 87 -7.79 12.48 10.77
C ASN A 87 -9.25 12.94 10.78
N ASP A 88 -10.02 12.53 9.79
CA ASP A 88 -11.44 12.81 9.66
C ASP A 88 -12.19 11.62 9.02
N ASN A 89 -13.45 11.44 9.40
CA ASN A 89 -14.31 10.41 8.86
C ASN A 89 -15.63 10.96 8.30
N SER A 90 -15.75 12.28 8.14
CA SER A 90 -17.03 12.92 7.81
C SER A 90 -17.21 13.16 6.33
N ARG A 91 -16.14 13.31 5.55
CA ARG A 91 -16.19 13.71 4.13
C ARG A 91 -15.12 13.03 3.29
N ALA A 92 -15.19 13.19 1.95
CA ALA A 92 -14.18 12.71 1.03
C ALA A 92 -12.95 13.63 1.04
N HIS A 93 -11.77 13.03 1.20
CA HIS A 93 -10.48 13.72 1.30
C HIS A 93 -9.64 13.51 0.03
N PHE A 94 -10.16 12.76 -0.93
CA PHE A 94 -9.46 12.40 -2.15
C PHE A 94 -10.45 12.28 -3.31
N GLY A 95 -10.06 12.72 -4.49
CA GLY A 95 -10.87 12.67 -5.72
C GLY A 95 -10.01 12.51 -6.97
N ASP A 96 -10.66 12.57 -8.13
CA ASP A 96 -10.03 12.31 -9.44
C ASP A 96 -8.93 13.32 -9.80
N ILE A 97 -9.08 14.58 -9.46
CA ILE A 97 -8.06 15.60 -9.74
C ILE A 97 -6.75 15.30 -9.02
N THR A 98 -6.83 14.95 -7.73
CA THR A 98 -5.64 14.53 -6.96
C THR A 98 -5.05 13.25 -7.54
N ALA A 99 -5.87 12.25 -7.88
CA ALA A 99 -5.41 11.02 -8.52
C ALA A 99 -4.66 11.27 -9.83
N ARG A 100 -5.12 12.21 -10.65
CA ARG A 100 -4.45 12.59 -11.92
C ARG A 100 -3.11 13.27 -11.69
N PHE A 101 -2.98 14.14 -10.68
CA PHE A 101 -1.69 14.73 -10.32
C PHE A 101 -0.71 13.64 -9.86
N LEU A 102 -1.13 12.76 -8.96
CA LEU A 102 -0.32 11.64 -8.48
C LEU A 102 0.13 10.74 -9.63
N LYS A 103 -0.80 10.33 -10.49
CA LYS A 103 -0.50 9.49 -11.66
C LYS A 103 0.49 10.17 -12.62
N ARG A 104 0.30 11.46 -12.92
CA ARG A 104 1.19 12.25 -13.78
C ARG A 104 2.61 12.33 -13.22
N ALA A 105 2.75 12.40 -11.90
CA ALA A 105 4.04 12.39 -11.23
C ALA A 105 4.68 10.97 -11.15
N GLY A 106 3.97 9.92 -11.58
CA GLY A 106 4.46 8.54 -11.56
C GLY A 106 4.26 7.82 -10.23
N VAL A 107 3.40 8.35 -9.36
CA VAL A 107 2.97 7.67 -8.13
C VAL A 107 2.17 6.42 -8.48
N GLN A 108 2.45 5.29 -7.83
CA GLN A 108 1.95 3.96 -8.20
C GLN A 108 0.50 3.71 -7.74
N GLY A 109 0.07 4.38 -6.69
CA GLY A 109 -1.26 4.27 -6.10
C GLY A 109 -1.37 5.00 -4.78
N ALA A 110 -2.50 4.88 -4.09
CA ALA A 110 -2.76 5.62 -2.87
C ALA A 110 -3.42 4.77 -1.75
N VAL A 111 -2.98 5.00 -0.53
CA VAL A 111 -3.56 4.46 0.72
C VAL A 111 -4.14 5.63 1.50
N ILE A 112 -5.45 5.68 1.63
CA ILE A 112 -6.19 6.82 2.21
C ILE A 112 -6.87 6.38 3.51
N GLN A 113 -6.42 6.88 4.65
CA GLN A 113 -7.14 6.73 5.91
C GLN A 113 -8.34 7.70 5.95
N GLY A 114 -9.20 7.59 4.97
CA GLY A 114 -10.32 8.49 4.79
C GLY A 114 -11.25 7.98 3.70
N TRP A 115 -12.16 8.84 3.29
CA TRP A 115 -13.11 8.59 2.22
C TRP A 115 -12.61 9.20 0.91
N THR A 116 -13.05 8.63 -0.20
CA THR A 116 -12.79 9.16 -1.55
C THR A 116 -14.09 9.42 -2.29
N ARG A 117 -14.00 10.12 -3.42
CA ARG A 117 -15.08 10.35 -4.37
C ARG A 117 -14.60 10.17 -5.80
N ASP A 118 -15.48 10.33 -6.78
CA ASP A 118 -15.15 10.29 -8.21
C ASP A 118 -14.56 8.96 -8.69
N ILE A 119 -15.01 7.83 -8.07
CA ILE A 119 -14.41 6.51 -8.26
C ILE A 119 -14.36 6.08 -9.72
N GLU A 120 -15.45 6.27 -10.47
CA GLU A 120 -15.51 5.90 -11.89
C GLU A 120 -14.42 6.64 -12.72
N LEU A 121 -14.18 7.91 -12.41
CA LEU A 121 -13.13 8.69 -13.08
C LEU A 121 -11.72 8.19 -12.71
N ILE A 122 -11.52 7.83 -11.45
CA ILE A 122 -10.24 7.28 -10.95
C ILE A 122 -9.98 5.88 -11.52
N GLU A 123 -11.02 5.05 -11.61
CA GLU A 123 -10.96 3.71 -12.20
C GLU A 123 -10.60 3.78 -13.69
N ASN A 124 -11.20 4.71 -14.44
CA ASN A 124 -10.88 4.95 -15.85
C ASN A 124 -9.41 5.37 -16.05
N GLU A 125 -8.80 6.02 -15.06
CA GLU A 125 -7.36 6.29 -15.04
C GLU A 125 -6.52 5.05 -14.66
N ASN A 126 -7.13 3.94 -14.23
CA ASN A 126 -6.45 2.77 -13.67
C ASN A 126 -5.49 3.13 -12.51
N PHE A 127 -5.87 4.12 -11.68
CA PHE A 127 -5.09 4.54 -10.53
C PHE A 127 -5.60 3.86 -9.26
N LYS A 128 -4.82 2.95 -8.70
CA LYS A 128 -5.23 2.05 -7.60
C LYS A 128 -5.30 2.78 -6.27
N ILE A 129 -6.43 2.63 -5.58
CA ILE A 129 -6.67 3.27 -4.28
C ILE A 129 -7.18 2.25 -3.27
N TRP A 130 -6.67 2.34 -2.05
CA TRP A 130 -7.20 1.71 -0.85
C TRP A 130 -7.72 2.81 0.06
N CYS A 131 -8.99 2.76 0.45
CA CYS A 131 -9.62 3.75 1.32
C CYS A 131 -10.69 3.13 2.22
N LYS A 132 -11.26 3.92 3.13
CA LYS A 132 -12.34 3.47 4.02
C LYS A 132 -13.68 3.27 3.28
N GLY A 133 -13.89 3.98 2.19
CA GLY A 133 -15.10 3.92 1.40
C GLY A 133 -15.29 5.14 0.51
N VAL A 134 -16.48 5.25 -0.07
CA VAL A 134 -16.82 6.25 -1.10
C VAL A 134 -17.99 7.09 -0.64
N GLN A 135 -17.91 8.41 -0.82
CA GLN A 135 -19.01 9.35 -0.62
C GLN A 135 -18.81 10.62 -1.46
N PRO A 136 -19.89 11.30 -1.90
CA PRO A 136 -19.76 12.44 -2.81
C PRO A 136 -19.39 13.75 -2.13
N GLN A 137 -19.55 13.87 -0.82
CA GLN A 137 -19.42 15.12 -0.09
C GLN A 137 -17.95 15.53 0.03
N ASP A 138 -17.61 16.70 -0.51
CA ASP A 138 -16.27 17.29 -0.48
C ASP A 138 -15.90 17.80 0.91
N SER A 139 -14.60 17.84 1.20
CA SER A 139 -14.06 18.33 2.48
C SER A 139 -13.39 19.70 2.40
N PHE A 140 -13.32 20.31 1.23
CA PHE A 140 -12.53 21.52 0.96
C PHE A 140 -12.79 22.70 1.91
N ASP A 141 -14.03 22.84 2.39
CA ASP A 141 -14.44 23.92 3.29
C ASP A 141 -14.03 23.72 4.76
N ILE A 142 -13.64 22.49 5.15
CA ILE A 142 -13.40 22.16 6.56
C ILE A 142 -12.10 21.40 6.83
N TRP A 143 -11.47 20.86 5.80
CA TRP A 143 -10.32 19.97 5.95
C TRP A 143 -9.26 20.24 4.88
N HIS A 144 -8.00 20.24 5.28
CA HIS A 144 -6.87 20.53 4.40
C HIS A 144 -5.68 19.63 4.75
N ILE A 145 -4.78 19.42 3.77
CA ILE A 145 -3.43 18.91 4.05
C ILE A 145 -2.70 19.95 4.89
N VAL A 146 -2.12 19.52 6.00
CA VAL A 146 -1.41 20.39 6.93
C VAL A 146 0.09 20.11 6.97
N ASP A 147 0.52 18.94 6.51
CA ASP A 147 1.94 18.58 6.37
C ASP A 147 2.11 17.39 5.42
N TYR A 148 3.31 17.20 4.87
CA TYR A 148 3.67 16.05 4.04
C TYR A 148 5.15 15.70 4.21
N LYS A 149 5.58 14.52 3.68
CA LYS A 149 6.90 13.93 3.94
C LYS A 149 7.23 13.85 5.44
N CYS A 150 6.20 13.71 6.27
CA CYS A 150 6.27 13.58 7.72
C CYS A 150 5.82 12.18 8.14
N PRO A 151 6.18 11.71 9.35
CA PRO A 151 5.63 10.46 9.89
C PRO A 151 4.11 10.53 10.05
N VAL A 152 3.42 9.43 9.70
CA VAL A 152 1.96 9.29 9.84
C VAL A 152 1.61 8.00 10.58
N VAL A 153 0.37 7.94 11.09
CA VAL A 153 -0.16 6.74 11.76
C VAL A 153 -1.44 6.31 11.07
N ILE A 154 -1.45 5.10 10.53
CA ILE A 154 -2.62 4.49 9.91
C ILE A 154 -3.07 3.30 10.77
N GLY A 155 -4.20 3.45 11.46
CA GLY A 155 -4.60 2.50 12.49
C GLY A 155 -3.64 2.57 13.69
N ASN A 156 -2.89 1.50 13.90
CA ASN A 156 -1.82 1.40 14.90
C ASN A 156 -0.42 1.30 14.26
N ILE A 157 -0.30 1.51 12.96
CA ILE A 157 0.94 1.39 12.22
C ILE A 157 1.57 2.76 12.03
N PHE A 158 2.79 2.92 12.54
CA PHE A 158 3.63 4.08 12.31
C PHE A 158 4.35 3.93 10.97
N ILE A 159 4.24 4.93 10.10
CA ILE A 159 4.79 4.93 8.75
C ILE A 159 5.61 6.19 8.55
N THR A 160 6.82 6.04 8.09
CA THR A 160 7.73 7.14 7.78
C THR A 160 7.96 7.27 6.26
N PRO A 161 8.46 8.42 5.78
CA PRO A 161 8.86 8.56 4.37
C PRO A 161 9.98 7.63 3.92
N GLN A 162 10.65 6.92 4.83
CA GLN A 162 11.70 5.94 4.52
C GLN A 162 11.15 4.55 4.26
N ASP A 163 9.92 4.26 4.69
CA ASP A 163 9.30 2.96 4.53
C ASP A 163 8.79 2.76 3.11
N TYR A 164 8.51 1.50 2.77
CA TYR A 164 7.87 1.10 1.52
C TYR A 164 6.48 0.54 1.78
N ILE A 165 5.59 0.77 0.84
CA ILE A 165 4.24 0.20 0.86
C ILE A 165 4.16 -0.87 -0.21
N TYR A 166 3.68 -2.05 0.16
CA TYR A 166 3.21 -3.06 -0.76
C TYR A 166 1.72 -3.29 -0.53
N ALA A 167 0.92 -3.15 -1.56
CA ALA A 167 -0.53 -3.35 -1.43
C ALA A 167 -1.10 -4.09 -2.63
N ASP A 168 -1.94 -5.08 -2.36
CA ASP A 168 -2.73 -5.82 -3.33
C ASP A 168 -4.17 -6.03 -2.82
N ARG A 169 -4.88 -7.00 -3.35
CA ARG A 169 -6.27 -7.29 -2.94
C ARG A 169 -6.39 -7.87 -1.53
N ASP A 170 -5.36 -8.51 -1.02
CA ASP A 170 -5.36 -9.11 0.31
C ASP A 170 -5.18 -8.07 1.41
N GLY A 171 -4.42 -7.00 1.13
CA GLY A 171 -4.20 -5.94 2.12
C GLY A 171 -3.04 -5.01 1.79
N ILE A 172 -2.53 -4.37 2.85
CA ILE A 172 -1.49 -3.36 2.77
C ILE A 172 -0.42 -3.69 3.81
N LEU A 173 0.82 -3.79 3.35
CA LEU A 173 2.01 -4.01 4.18
C LEU A 173 2.89 -2.76 4.20
N VAL A 174 3.42 -2.45 5.36
CA VAL A 174 4.45 -1.43 5.55
C VAL A 174 5.80 -2.13 5.75
N ILE A 175 6.72 -1.87 4.87
CA ILE A 175 8.03 -2.53 4.81
C ILE A 175 9.09 -1.52 5.22
N PRO A 176 9.84 -1.72 6.33
CA PRO A 176 10.92 -0.84 6.71
C PRO A 176 11.97 -0.70 5.61
N GLY A 177 12.38 0.54 5.35
CA GLY A 177 13.27 0.83 4.23
C GLY A 177 14.65 0.16 4.32
N ASP A 178 15.16 -0.01 5.54
CA ASP A 178 16.42 -0.71 5.82
C ASP A 178 16.34 -2.23 5.60
N LEU A 179 15.15 -2.82 5.61
CA LEU A 179 14.92 -4.25 5.42
C LEU A 179 14.36 -4.60 4.04
N VAL A 180 14.02 -3.62 3.20
CA VAL A 180 13.30 -3.84 1.95
C VAL A 180 14.00 -4.83 1.01
N TYR A 181 15.30 -4.77 0.85
CA TYR A 181 16.05 -5.73 0.04
C TYR A 181 16.05 -7.13 0.66
N LYS A 182 16.33 -7.22 1.97
CA LYS A 182 16.36 -8.49 2.69
C LYS A 182 15.02 -9.21 2.63
N ILE A 183 13.92 -8.49 2.86
CA ILE A 183 12.56 -9.04 2.79
C ILE A 183 12.27 -9.55 1.38
N GLY A 184 12.60 -8.77 0.34
CA GLY A 184 12.42 -9.19 -1.04
C GLY A 184 13.19 -10.46 -1.40
N GLU A 185 14.45 -10.56 -1.01
CA GLU A 185 15.29 -11.75 -1.25
C GLU A 185 14.75 -13.00 -0.54
N LEU A 186 14.38 -12.89 0.73
CA LEU A 186 13.77 -13.99 1.47
C LEU A 186 12.43 -14.41 0.86
N ALA A 187 11.62 -13.45 0.39
CA ALA A 187 10.35 -13.73 -0.27
C ALA A 187 10.55 -14.51 -1.58
N HIS A 188 11.62 -14.26 -2.34
CA HIS A 188 11.95 -15.08 -3.50
C HIS A 188 12.32 -16.52 -3.14
N ILE A 189 13.07 -16.73 -2.06
CA ILE A 189 13.41 -18.08 -1.58
C ILE A 189 12.12 -18.83 -1.22
N ARG A 190 11.23 -18.21 -0.46
CA ARG A 190 9.93 -18.79 -0.08
C ARG A 190 9.05 -19.03 -1.29
N LYS A 191 8.95 -18.07 -2.21
CA LYS A 191 8.20 -18.21 -3.45
C LYS A 191 8.65 -19.42 -4.29
N ASN A 192 9.95 -19.58 -4.45
CA ASN A 192 10.49 -20.72 -5.21
C ASN A 192 10.11 -22.06 -4.56
N LYS A 193 10.06 -22.14 -3.24
CA LYS A 193 9.58 -23.32 -2.51
C LYS A 193 8.10 -23.57 -2.75
N GLU A 194 7.28 -22.54 -2.62
CA GLU A 194 5.83 -22.65 -2.87
C GLU A 194 5.52 -23.00 -4.31
N ASP A 195 6.24 -22.46 -5.29
CA ASP A 195 6.05 -22.76 -6.70
C ASP A 195 6.39 -24.24 -7.00
N LYS A 196 7.39 -24.83 -6.35
CA LYS A 196 7.66 -26.26 -6.42
C LYS A 196 6.50 -27.08 -5.85
N ILE A 197 5.97 -26.68 -4.69
CA ILE A 197 4.80 -27.34 -4.07
C ILE A 197 3.59 -27.28 -5.00
N ARG A 198 3.28 -26.10 -5.55
CA ARG A 198 2.16 -25.92 -6.51
C ARG A 198 2.33 -26.82 -7.73
N ASN A 199 3.56 -26.94 -8.25
CA ASN A 199 3.84 -27.81 -9.38
C ASN A 199 3.62 -29.30 -9.04
N ILE A 200 4.11 -29.78 -7.88
CA ILE A 200 3.89 -31.15 -7.43
C ILE A 200 2.40 -31.44 -7.28
N ILE A 201 1.65 -30.56 -6.63
CA ILE A 201 0.18 -30.69 -6.49
C ILE A 201 -0.50 -30.77 -7.85
N ALA A 202 -0.06 -30.00 -8.83
CA ALA A 202 -0.66 -29.97 -10.16
C ALA A 202 -0.29 -31.18 -11.04
N THR A 203 0.85 -31.84 -10.78
CA THR A 203 1.39 -32.86 -11.69
C THR A 203 1.46 -34.25 -11.08
N THR A 204 1.19 -34.43 -9.79
CA THR A 204 1.25 -35.69 -9.08
C THR A 204 0.03 -35.94 -8.20
N ASN A 205 -0.11 -37.15 -7.68
CA ASN A 205 -1.12 -37.51 -6.68
C ASN A 205 -0.50 -37.65 -5.26
N MET A 206 0.65 -37.02 -5.03
CA MET A 206 1.31 -37.06 -3.72
C MET A 206 0.40 -36.43 -2.64
N THR A 207 0.36 -37.08 -1.49
CA THR A 207 -0.33 -36.58 -0.31
C THR A 207 0.43 -35.41 0.31
N GLY A 208 -0.24 -34.59 1.12
CA GLY A 208 0.42 -33.49 1.84
C GLY A 208 1.60 -33.97 2.70
N THR A 209 1.48 -35.15 3.35
CA THR A 209 2.57 -35.76 4.13
C THR A 209 3.78 -36.13 3.28
N GLU A 210 3.57 -36.64 2.07
CA GLU A 210 4.66 -36.97 1.14
C GLU A 210 5.36 -35.71 0.64
N ILE A 211 4.60 -34.65 0.29
CA ILE A 211 5.14 -33.35 -0.13
C ILE A 211 5.96 -32.73 1.01
N GLU A 212 5.44 -32.75 2.25
CA GLU A 212 6.16 -32.22 3.41
C GLU A 212 7.48 -32.95 3.69
N LYS A 213 7.53 -34.26 3.50
CA LYS A 213 8.76 -35.05 3.63
C LYS A 213 9.79 -34.69 2.56
N GLU A 214 9.35 -34.37 1.33
CA GLU A 214 10.24 -34.07 0.20
C GLU A 214 10.77 -32.64 0.25
N ILE A 215 9.91 -31.67 0.53
CA ILE A 215 10.25 -30.22 0.42
C ILE A 215 10.40 -29.56 1.79
N GLY A 216 9.92 -30.18 2.86
CA GLY A 216 9.81 -29.61 4.20
C GLY A 216 8.51 -28.83 4.38
N ARG A 217 8.24 -28.46 5.62
CA ARG A 217 7.03 -27.72 6.01
C ARG A 217 6.90 -26.41 5.22
N TRP A 218 5.71 -26.12 4.71
CA TRP A 218 5.34 -24.87 4.02
C TRP A 218 4.65 -23.87 4.95
#